data_4a5a5cd0f20e6a725a6f1aa94443b74e
#
_entry.id   4a5a5cd0f20e6a725a6f1aa94443b74e
#
_cell.length_a   1.000
_cell.length_b   1.000
_cell.length_c   1.000
_cell.angle_alpha   90.00
_cell.angle_beta   90.00
_cell.angle_gamma   90.00
#
_symmetry.space_group_name_H-M   'P 1'
#
loop_
_entity.id
_entity.type
_entity.pdbx_description
1 polymer ?
#
loop_
_entity_poly.entity_id
_entity_poly.type
_entity_poly.pdbx_seq_one_letter_code
_entity_poly.pdbx_strand_id
1 'polypeptide(L)' 'MKVLLTMIVCSNLHGLCLDPHPLSYHDTMYDCLMTGYEEASKKQIEVGKEDTKKYEVFVKFSCTWERVNEI' A
#
# COMPACT_ATOMS: atom_id res chain seq x y z
N MET A 1 15.51 -1.37 13.97
CA MET A 1 14.77 -0.78 12.84
C MET A 1 13.67 -1.72 12.40
N LYS A 2 12.58 -1.17 11.93
CA LYS A 2 11.45 -1.94 11.40
C LYS A 2 11.17 -1.48 9.97
N VAL A 3 10.50 -2.33 9.20
CA VAL A 3 10.08 -2.00 7.85
C VAL A 3 8.63 -1.56 7.90
N LEU A 4 8.36 -0.34 7.48
CA LEU A 4 6.99 0.20 7.45
C LEU A 4 6.32 -0.13 6.12
N LEU A 5 5.17 -0.77 6.20
CA LEU A 5 4.30 -1.00 5.05
C LEU A 5 3.30 0.14 4.94
N THR A 6 3.33 0.81 3.80
CA THR A 6 2.43 1.94 3.51
C THR A 6 1.67 1.65 2.23
N MET A 7 0.36 1.85 2.26
CA MET A 7 -0.49 1.64 1.09
C MET A 7 -0.88 2.98 0.48
N ILE A 8 -0.94 3.02 -0.85
CA ILE A 8 -1.25 4.23 -1.59
C ILE A 8 -2.28 3.88 -2.67
N VAL A 9 -3.39 4.61 -2.70
CA VAL A 9 -4.44 4.43 -3.71
C VAL A 9 -4.38 5.60 -4.68
N CYS A 10 -4.28 5.31 -5.96
CA CYS A 10 -4.11 6.32 -7.00
C CYS A 10 -5.15 6.16 -8.11
N SER A 11 -5.39 7.23 -8.84
CA SER A 11 -6.21 7.22 -10.05
C SER A 11 -5.41 7.81 -11.20
N ASN A 12 -5.18 7.02 -12.24
CA ASN A 12 -4.51 7.51 -13.45
C ASN A 12 -5.37 8.49 -14.22
N LEU A 13 -6.69 8.33 -14.15
CA LEU A 13 -7.62 9.22 -14.85
C LEU A 13 -7.49 10.67 -14.36
N HIS A 14 -7.34 10.84 -13.05
CA HIS A 14 -7.23 12.16 -12.43
C HIS A 14 -5.78 12.58 -12.18
N GLY A 15 -4.84 11.66 -12.34
CA GLY A 15 -3.43 11.91 -12.04
C GLY A 15 -3.17 12.19 -10.57
N LEU A 16 -4.01 11.67 -9.68
CA LEU A 16 -3.95 11.94 -8.25
C LEU A 16 -3.82 10.66 -7.44
N CYS A 17 -3.15 10.77 -6.30
CA CYS A 17 -3.09 9.72 -5.31
C CYS A 17 -3.62 10.25 -3.98
N LEU A 18 -4.28 9.37 -3.24
CA LEU A 18 -4.67 9.68 -1.87
C LEU A 18 -3.41 9.69 -0.98
N ASP A 19 -3.53 10.31 0.18
CA ASP A 19 -2.42 10.35 1.12
C ASP A 19 -1.99 8.92 1.49
N PRO A 20 -0.67 8.67 1.58
CA PRO A 20 -0.18 7.36 1.98
C PRO A 20 -0.73 6.94 3.34
N HIS A 21 -1.16 5.70 3.43
CA HIS A 21 -1.76 5.16 4.65
C HIS A 21 -0.84 4.10 5.26
N PRO A 22 -0.20 4.38 6.42
CA PRO A 22 0.61 3.38 7.10
C PRO A 22 -0.25 2.23 7.60
N LEU A 23 0.15 1.00 7.32
CA LEU A 23 -0.60 -0.19 7.72
C LEU A 23 0.02 -0.92 8.89
N SER A 24 1.30 -1.27 8.79
CA SER A 24 1.94 -2.14 9.77
C SER A 24 3.44 -2.06 9.70
N TYR A 25 4.10 -2.51 10.75
CA TYR A 25 5.55 -2.68 10.79
C TYR A 25 5.90 -4.15 10.71
N HIS A 26 7.01 -4.45 10.07
CA HIS A 26 7.53 -5.80 9.90
C HIS A 26 9.01 -5.84 10.24
N ASP A 27 9.49 -7.02 10.63
CA ASP A 27 10.89 -7.18 11.02
C ASP A 27 11.83 -7.27 9.81
N THR A 28 11.32 -7.77 8.68
CA THR A 28 12.13 -7.97 7.48
C THR A 28 11.45 -7.36 6.26
N MET A 29 12.27 -7.01 5.28
CA MET A 29 11.76 -6.51 4.01
C MET A 29 10.90 -7.57 3.30
N TYR A 30 11.28 -8.84 3.40
CA TYR A 30 10.53 -9.94 2.80
C TYR A 30 9.10 -9.99 3.34
N ASP A 31 8.95 -9.96 4.67
CA ASP A 31 7.64 -10.00 5.30
C ASP A 31 6.79 -8.79 4.89
N CYS A 32 7.40 -7.61 4.83
CA CYS A 32 6.70 -6.41 4.40
C CYS A 32 6.21 -6.53 2.96
N LEU A 33 7.06 -6.99 2.06
CA LEU A 33 6.70 -7.15 0.65
C LEU A 33 5.58 -8.17 0.46
N MET A 34 5.67 -9.31 1.12
CA MET A 34 4.63 -10.35 1.00
C MET A 34 3.29 -9.86 1.54
N THR A 35 3.30 -9.22 2.70
CA THR A 35 2.09 -8.62 3.27
C THR A 35 1.56 -7.50 2.36
N GLY A 36 2.46 -6.69 1.82
CA GLY A 36 2.09 -5.61 0.91
C GLY A 36 1.37 -6.09 -0.33
N TYR A 37 1.88 -7.13 -0.98
CA TYR A 37 1.21 -7.70 -2.14
C TYR A 37 -0.17 -8.24 -1.79
N GLU A 38 -0.29 -8.93 -0.66
CA GLU A 38 -1.56 -9.47 -0.19
C GLU A 38 -2.57 -8.36 0.10
N GLU A 39 -2.17 -7.35 0.85
CA GLU A 39 -3.07 -6.25 1.22
C GLU A 39 -3.43 -5.38 0.02
N ALA A 40 -2.50 -5.12 -0.88
CA ALA A 40 -2.76 -4.37 -2.10
C ALA A 40 -3.75 -5.11 -3.00
N SER A 41 -3.60 -6.43 -3.11
CA SER A 41 -4.52 -7.27 -3.89
C SER A 41 -5.93 -7.23 -3.30
N LYS A 42 -6.05 -7.37 -1.98
CA LYS A 42 -7.35 -7.28 -1.29
C LYS A 42 -8.01 -5.94 -1.53
N LYS A 43 -7.25 -4.86 -1.43
CA LYS A 43 -7.77 -3.51 -1.64
C LYS A 43 -8.24 -3.30 -3.08
N GLN A 44 -7.50 -3.81 -4.04
CA GLN A 44 -7.88 -3.71 -5.44
C GLN A 44 -9.17 -4.49 -5.73
N ILE A 45 -9.34 -5.63 -5.10
CA ILE A 45 -10.59 -6.42 -5.20
C ILE A 45 -11.74 -5.65 -4.56
N GLU A 46 -11.50 -5.02 -3.42
CA GLU A 46 -12.50 -4.21 -2.72
C GLU A 46 -12.97 -3.02 -3.58
N VAL A 47 -12.04 -2.35 -4.27
CA VAL A 47 -12.37 -1.28 -5.23
C VAL A 47 -13.28 -1.81 -6.33
N GLY A 48 -13.00 -3.03 -6.80
CA GLY A 48 -13.81 -3.68 -7.79
C GLY A 48 -13.37 -3.42 -9.21
N LYS A 49 -13.78 -4.31 -10.09
CA LYS A 49 -13.38 -4.28 -11.49
C LYS A 49 -13.92 -3.06 -12.23
N GLU A 50 -15.18 -2.70 -11.95
CA GLU A 50 -15.84 -1.59 -12.63
C GLU A 50 -15.20 -0.25 -12.29
N ASP A 51 -14.97 0.01 -11.00
CA ASP A 51 -14.36 1.26 -10.56
C ASP A 51 -12.90 1.34 -10.99
N THR A 52 -12.20 0.21 -10.98
CA THR A 52 -10.83 0.15 -11.49
C THR A 52 -10.78 0.58 -12.95
N LYS A 53 -11.72 0.08 -13.75
CA LYS A 53 -11.79 0.41 -15.18
C LYS A 53 -12.26 1.85 -15.41
N LYS A 54 -13.29 2.27 -14.67
CA LYS A 54 -13.92 3.58 -14.88
C LYS A 54 -13.04 4.75 -14.47
N TYR A 55 -12.37 4.62 -13.32
CA TYR A 55 -11.54 5.69 -12.76
C TYR A 55 -10.05 5.43 -12.86
N GLU A 56 -9.67 4.30 -13.47
CA GLU A 56 -8.29 3.85 -13.56
C GLU A 56 -7.60 3.84 -12.20
N VAL A 57 -8.31 3.30 -11.20
CA VAL A 57 -7.80 3.20 -9.83
C VAL A 57 -6.81 2.04 -9.73
N PHE A 58 -5.70 2.29 -9.08
CA PHE A 58 -4.75 1.23 -8.78
C PHE A 58 -4.21 1.43 -7.37
N VAL A 59 -3.88 0.30 -6.74
CA VAL A 59 -3.34 0.28 -5.39
C VAL A 59 -1.88 -0.11 -5.46
N LYS A 60 -1.03 0.66 -4.82
CA LYS A 60 0.39 0.33 -4.69
C LYS A 60 0.78 0.40 -3.23
N PHE A 61 1.96 -0.10 -2.92
CA PHE A 61 2.47 -0.06 -1.55
C PHE A 61 3.97 0.19 -1.57
N SER A 62 4.48 0.61 -0.43
CA SER A 62 5.92 0.78 -0.25
C SER A 62 6.36 0.14 1.06
N CYS A 63 7.58 -0.35 1.06
CA CYS A 63 8.24 -0.90 2.25
C CYS A 63 9.50 -0.08 2.49
N THR A 64 9.54 0.64 3.59
CA THR A 64 10.65 1.52 3.92
C THR A 64 11.18 1.21 5.31
N TRP A 65 12.51 1.28 5.47
CA TRP A 65 13.13 1.12 6.76
C TRP A 65 12.87 2.35 7.60
N GLU A 66 12.31 2.15 8.78
CA GLU A 66 12.03 3.20 9.72
C GLU A 66 12.72 2.93 11.04
N ARG A 67 13.23 3.97 11.65
CA ARG A 67 13.78 3.88 13.00
C ARG A 67 12.63 3.98 13.98
N VAL A 68 12.33 2.87 14.65
CA VAL A 68 11.32 2.84 15.69
C VAL A 68 11.99 3.20 17.01
N ASN A 69 11.55 4.28 17.63
CA ASN A 69 12.04 4.66 18.96
C ASN A 69 11.45 3.70 19.98
N GLU A 70 12.30 2.82 20.48
CA GLU A 70 11.99 2.04 21.66
C GLU A 70 12.53 2.80 22.86
N ILE A 71 11.65 3.27 23.66
CA ILE A 71 12.02 3.86 24.94
C ILE A 71 11.66 2.88 26.03
#